data_5b8a98e7c2a947faa040a6ff52f74b84
#
_entry.id   5b8a98e7c2a947faa040a6ff52f74b84
#
_cell.length_a   1.000
_cell.length_b   1.000
_cell.length_c   1.000
_cell.angle_alpha   90.00
_cell.angle_beta   90.00
_cell.angle_gamma   90.00
#
_symmetry.space_group_name_H-M   'P 1'
#
loop_
_entity.id
_entity.type
_entity.pdbx_description
1 polymer ?
#
loop_
_entity_poly.entity_id
_entity_poly.type
_entity_poly.pdbx_seq_one_letter_code
_entity_poly.pdbx_strand_id
1 'polypeptide(L)'
;MVMLELHQEVMVFEVMVEELGGEGQVLGGGSYKLLHMFGLPDLDPCCGFGLGFDRVLLALESQAEGSGRDEAVPGEFDARPYIAVAPNKADHVPLLPLVAALREQGARVELLLSKKNYGRIIKWTEGIGASHLLVVKPEDLENGMGRLINFKTGDRADVELSASSVLNAL
;
A
#
# COMPACT_ATOMS: atom_id res chain seq x y z
N MET A 1 15.42 -3.68 7.09
CA MET A 1 15.94 -2.35 6.62
C MET A 1 15.75 -2.25 5.12
N VAL A 2 15.22 -1.14 4.61
CA VAL A 2 15.09 -0.89 3.16
C VAL A 2 16.15 0.11 2.76
N MET A 3 17.04 -0.26 1.82
CA MET A 3 18.01 0.66 1.23
C MET A 3 17.49 1.17 -0.11
N LEU A 4 17.56 2.48 -0.33
CA LEU A 4 17.21 3.16 -1.58
C LEU A 4 18.46 3.88 -2.10
N GLU A 5 18.92 3.48 -3.27
CA GLU A 5 19.95 4.24 -4.02
C GLU A 5 19.32 4.91 -5.24
N LEU A 6 19.50 6.23 -5.33
CA LEU A 6 19.05 7.04 -6.46
C LEU A 6 20.25 7.37 -7.36
N HIS A 7 20.39 6.69 -8.48
CA HIS A 7 21.25 7.12 -9.59
C HIS A 7 20.44 7.97 -10.56
N GLN A 8 21.05 8.97 -11.17
CA GLN A 8 20.46 10.11 -11.92
C GLN A 8 19.23 9.85 -12.82
N GLU A 9 18.85 8.60 -13.11
CA GLU A 9 17.65 8.23 -13.87
C GLU A 9 17.08 6.85 -13.48
N VAL A 10 17.65 6.16 -12.52
CA VAL A 10 17.30 4.79 -12.16
C VAL A 10 17.16 4.68 -10.64
N MET A 11 16.02 4.22 -10.18
CA MET A 11 15.80 3.84 -8.78
C MET A 11 16.21 2.38 -8.60
N VAL A 12 17.04 2.10 -7.60
CA VAL A 12 17.36 0.74 -7.17
C VAL A 12 16.94 0.61 -5.70
N PHE A 13 16.40 -0.52 -5.31
CA PHE A 13 16.06 -0.80 -3.92
C PHE A 13 16.37 -2.24 -3.56
N GLU A 14 16.71 -2.45 -2.30
CA GLU A 14 16.94 -3.75 -1.70
C GLU A 14 16.20 -3.83 -0.37
N VAL A 15 15.67 -5.01 -0.06
CA VAL A 15 15.10 -5.32 1.24
C VAL A 15 16.01 -6.31 1.94
N MET A 16 16.49 -5.87 3.10
CA MET A 16 17.44 -6.62 3.93
C MET A 16 16.77 -7.10 5.21
N VAL A 17 17.08 -8.31 5.62
CA VAL A 17 16.68 -8.89 6.91
C VAL A 17 17.95 -9.15 7.71
N GLU A 18 18.08 -8.50 8.87
CA GLU A 18 19.32 -8.52 9.67
C GLU A 18 19.60 -9.93 10.24
N GLU A 19 18.56 -10.68 10.57
CA GLU A 19 18.62 -12.02 11.14
C GLU A 19 19.26 -13.06 10.21
N LEU A 20 19.33 -12.79 8.91
CA LEU A 20 19.95 -13.68 7.92
C LEU A 20 21.48 -13.49 7.77
N GLY A 21 22.08 -12.60 8.58
CA GLY A 21 23.52 -12.38 8.58
C GLY A 21 24.06 -11.72 7.31
N GLY A 22 25.29 -12.07 6.88
CA GLY A 22 26.00 -11.40 5.80
C GLY A 22 25.36 -11.39 4.41
N GLU A 23 24.34 -12.19 4.19
CA GLU A 23 23.57 -12.25 2.96
C GLU A 23 22.07 -11.94 3.21
N GLY A 24 21.77 -10.94 4.01
CA GLY A 24 20.43 -10.57 4.45
C GLY A 24 19.45 -10.09 3.37
N GLN A 25 19.90 -9.91 2.11
CA GLN A 25 19.01 -9.47 1.03
C GLN A 25 17.95 -10.53 0.69
N VAL A 26 16.68 -10.20 0.86
CA VAL A 26 15.53 -11.07 0.52
C VAL A 26 14.82 -10.65 -0.75
N LEU A 27 14.95 -9.39 -1.14
CA LEU A 27 14.34 -8.83 -2.34
C LEU A 27 15.24 -7.72 -2.88
N GLY A 28 15.32 -7.58 -4.19
CA GLY A 28 15.99 -6.48 -4.86
C GLY A 28 15.26 -6.11 -6.15
N GLY A 29 15.26 -4.83 -6.48
CA GLY A 29 14.59 -4.34 -7.67
C GLY A 29 14.90 -2.88 -7.97
N GLY A 30 14.18 -2.35 -8.95
CA GLY A 30 14.39 -0.97 -9.35
C GLY A 30 13.53 -0.55 -10.54
N SER A 31 13.85 0.61 -11.08
CA SER A 31 13.30 1.07 -12.35
C SER A 31 14.27 0.77 -13.49
N TYR A 32 13.73 0.37 -14.63
CA TYR A 32 14.49 -0.11 -15.77
C TYR A 32 13.98 0.55 -17.05
N LYS A 33 14.89 0.86 -17.98
CA LYS A 33 14.55 1.29 -19.34
C LYS A 33 14.63 0.08 -20.27
N LEU A 34 13.63 -0.80 -20.21
CA LEU A 34 13.60 -2.05 -20.98
C LEU A 34 12.56 -2.05 -22.09
N LEU A 35 11.49 -1.28 -21.97
CA LEU A 35 10.33 -1.38 -22.85
C LEU A 35 10.64 -0.84 -24.27
N HIS A 36 11.63 0.03 -24.43
CA HIS A 36 12.10 0.46 -25.75
C HIS A 36 12.63 -0.73 -26.59
N MET A 37 13.21 -1.76 -25.94
CA MET A 37 13.67 -2.98 -26.63
C MET A 37 12.52 -3.80 -27.23
N PHE A 38 11.30 -3.58 -26.72
CA PHE A 38 10.07 -4.20 -27.19
C PHE A 38 9.21 -3.25 -28.05
N GLY A 39 9.78 -2.12 -28.47
CA GLY A 39 9.09 -1.12 -29.29
C GLY A 39 8.09 -0.23 -28.55
N LEU A 40 8.20 -0.13 -27.22
CA LEU A 40 7.30 0.63 -26.34
C LEU A 40 8.05 1.71 -25.53
N PRO A 41 8.80 2.62 -26.17
CA PRO A 41 9.64 3.59 -25.46
C PRO A 41 8.85 4.58 -24.59
N ASP A 42 7.60 4.87 -24.95
CA ASP A 42 6.74 5.81 -24.22
C ASP A 42 6.28 5.26 -22.86
N LEU A 43 6.50 3.96 -22.61
CA LEU A 43 6.16 3.28 -21.34
C LEU A 43 7.38 3.11 -20.42
N ASP A 44 8.57 3.53 -20.86
CA ASP A 44 9.74 3.58 -19.98
C ASP A 44 9.68 4.80 -19.03
N PRO A 45 10.21 4.69 -17.81
CA PRO A 45 10.76 3.49 -17.19
C PRO A 45 9.68 2.52 -16.69
N CYS A 46 9.95 1.23 -16.77
CA CYS A 46 9.21 0.20 -16.05
C CYS A 46 9.89 -0.11 -14.72
N CYS A 47 9.17 -0.74 -13.79
CA CYS A 47 9.75 -1.21 -12.54
C CYS A 47 9.52 -2.70 -12.34
N GLY A 48 10.43 -3.33 -11.62
CA GLY A 48 10.35 -4.74 -11.30
C GLY A 48 11.26 -5.11 -10.14
N PHE A 49 11.05 -6.31 -9.62
CA PHE A 49 11.89 -6.85 -8.55
C PHE A 49 11.99 -8.38 -8.64
N GLY A 50 13.05 -8.91 -8.04
CA GLY A 50 13.22 -10.33 -7.77
C GLY A 50 13.14 -10.59 -6.26
N LEU A 51 12.46 -11.66 -5.87
CA LEU A 51 12.30 -12.06 -4.48
C LEU A 51 12.87 -13.47 -4.30
N GLY A 52 13.76 -13.63 -3.30
CA GLY A 52 14.28 -14.94 -2.90
C GLY A 52 13.29 -15.64 -1.97
N PHE A 53 12.44 -16.51 -2.52
CA PHE A 53 11.38 -17.17 -1.76
C PHE A 53 11.93 -17.94 -0.54
N ASP A 54 12.98 -18.77 -0.75
CA ASP A 54 13.59 -19.53 0.34
C ASP A 54 14.20 -18.63 1.42
N ARG A 55 14.72 -17.46 1.01
CA ARG A 55 15.27 -16.46 1.95
C ARG A 55 14.19 -15.80 2.79
N VAL A 56 13.03 -15.54 2.19
CA VAL A 56 11.86 -15.03 2.95
C VAL A 56 11.39 -16.07 3.96
N LEU A 57 11.34 -17.36 3.59
CA LEU A 57 10.97 -18.42 4.52
C LEU A 57 11.96 -18.51 5.70
N LEU A 58 13.26 -18.51 5.43
CA LEU A 58 14.29 -18.51 6.48
C LEU A 58 14.18 -17.30 7.41
N ALA A 59 13.86 -16.11 6.85
CA ALA A 59 13.64 -14.91 7.65
C ALA A 59 12.42 -15.03 8.56
N LEU A 60 11.32 -15.60 8.05
CA LEU A 60 10.11 -15.82 8.84
C LEU A 60 10.32 -16.86 9.95
N GLU A 61 11.02 -17.95 9.65
CA GLU A 61 11.39 -18.98 10.64
C GLU A 61 12.23 -18.36 11.77
N SER A 62 13.27 -17.59 11.42
CA SER A 62 14.12 -16.91 12.41
C SER A 62 13.33 -15.92 13.29
N GLN A 63 12.37 -15.19 12.71
CA GLN A 63 11.51 -14.27 13.46
C GLN A 63 10.51 -15.00 14.35
N ALA A 64 9.96 -16.14 13.92
CA ALA A 64 9.04 -16.95 14.69
C ALA A 64 9.71 -17.52 15.95
N GLU A 65 10.94 -18.04 15.84
CA GLU A 65 11.73 -18.53 16.96
C GLU A 65 11.98 -17.46 18.02
N GLY A 66 12.13 -16.18 17.60
CA GLY A 66 12.41 -15.05 18.51
C GLY A 66 11.17 -14.40 19.13
N SER A 67 9.99 -14.54 18.57
CA SER A 67 8.81 -13.73 18.93
C SER A 67 7.72 -14.47 19.69
N GLY A 68 7.72 -15.80 19.75
CA GLY A 68 6.65 -16.59 20.37
C GLY A 68 5.25 -16.32 19.76
N ARG A 69 5.20 -15.78 18.53
CA ARG A 69 3.95 -15.56 17.82
C ARG A 69 3.47 -16.87 17.23
N ASP A 70 2.22 -17.19 17.53
CA ASP A 70 1.51 -18.26 16.82
C ASP A 70 1.59 -17.97 15.31
N GLU A 71 2.00 -18.97 14.53
CA GLU A 71 2.06 -18.89 13.08
C GLU A 71 0.69 -18.43 12.56
N ALA A 72 0.67 -17.32 11.85
CA ALA A 72 -0.52 -16.93 11.10
C ALA A 72 -0.80 -18.04 10.08
N VAL A 73 -1.84 -18.83 10.30
CA VAL A 73 -2.22 -19.95 9.44
C VAL A 73 -2.53 -19.40 8.05
N PRO A 74 -1.82 -19.82 6.99
CA PRO A 74 -2.13 -19.40 5.64
C PRO A 74 -3.57 -19.79 5.29
N GLY A 75 -4.46 -18.81 5.08
CA GLY A 75 -5.85 -19.03 4.73
C GLY A 75 -6.87 -18.52 5.76
N GLU A 76 -6.44 -18.03 6.92
CA GLU A 76 -7.34 -17.29 7.79
C GLU A 76 -7.78 -15.99 7.11
N PHE A 77 -9.08 -15.77 6.98
CA PHE A 77 -9.61 -14.53 6.40
C PHE A 77 -9.10 -13.35 7.23
N ASP A 78 -8.40 -12.44 6.57
CA ASP A 78 -7.85 -11.25 7.18
C ASP A 78 -8.99 -10.40 7.77
N ALA A 79 -9.17 -10.45 9.09
CA ALA A 79 -10.20 -9.73 9.82
C ALA A 79 -9.91 -8.22 9.95
N ARG A 80 -8.73 -7.77 9.50
CA ARG A 80 -8.36 -6.36 9.55
C ARG A 80 -9.29 -5.50 8.69
N PRO A 81 -9.58 -4.26 9.11
CA PRO A 81 -10.36 -3.35 8.29
C PRO A 81 -9.74 -3.16 6.91
N TYR A 82 -10.51 -3.36 5.84
CA TYR A 82 -10.05 -3.14 4.47
C TYR A 82 -10.60 -1.83 3.93
N ILE A 83 -9.74 -0.85 3.80
CA ILE A 83 -10.06 0.52 3.45
C ILE A 83 -9.50 0.84 2.07
N ALA A 84 -10.38 1.24 1.15
CA ALA A 84 -9.98 1.89 -0.10
C ALA A 84 -9.83 3.38 0.13
N VAL A 85 -8.68 3.96 -0.18
CA VAL A 85 -8.45 5.41 -0.14
C VAL A 85 -8.44 5.94 -1.57
N ALA A 86 -9.34 6.86 -1.90
CA ALA A 86 -9.52 7.32 -3.26
C ALA A 86 -9.58 8.84 -3.37
N PRO A 87 -8.56 9.47 -4.01
CA PRO A 87 -8.61 10.88 -4.37
C PRO A 87 -9.60 11.08 -5.53
N ASN A 88 -10.73 11.73 -5.26
CA ASN A 88 -11.71 12.09 -6.27
C ASN A 88 -11.29 13.39 -6.96
N LYS A 89 -10.63 13.29 -8.10
CA LYS A 89 -10.02 14.39 -8.87
C LYS A 89 -8.87 15.13 -8.14
N ALA A 90 -8.57 14.77 -6.88
CA ALA A 90 -7.43 15.29 -6.13
C ALA A 90 -6.13 14.57 -6.52
N ASP A 91 -5.01 15.07 -6.01
CA ASP A 91 -3.74 14.37 -6.07
C ASP A 91 -3.68 13.31 -4.96
N HIS A 92 -3.07 12.16 -5.24
CA HIS A 92 -2.89 11.08 -4.27
C HIS A 92 -1.65 11.26 -3.38
N VAL A 93 -0.66 12.02 -3.84
CA VAL A 93 0.61 12.19 -3.12
C VAL A 93 0.43 12.69 -1.68
N PRO A 94 -0.40 13.71 -1.40
CA PRO A 94 -0.65 14.16 -0.03
C PRO A 94 -1.31 13.10 0.88
N LEU A 95 -1.89 12.04 0.32
CA LEU A 95 -2.54 10.96 1.09
C LEU A 95 -1.58 9.83 1.47
N LEU A 96 -0.36 9.80 0.93
CA LEU A 96 0.63 8.77 1.22
C LEU A 96 0.97 8.65 2.72
N PRO A 97 1.18 9.75 3.47
CA PRO A 97 1.44 9.67 4.91
C PRO A 97 0.26 9.06 5.68
N LEU A 98 -0.97 9.39 5.32
CA LEU A 98 -2.16 8.81 5.94
C LEU A 98 -2.25 7.31 5.68
N VAL A 99 -2.01 6.89 4.43
CA VAL A 99 -2.01 5.47 4.05
C VAL A 99 -0.94 4.69 4.81
N ALA A 100 0.27 5.26 4.95
CA ALA A 100 1.34 4.65 5.74
C ALA A 100 0.91 4.48 7.21
N ALA A 101 0.41 5.54 7.84
CA ALA A 101 -0.02 5.51 9.24
C ALA A 101 -1.19 4.54 9.50
N LEU A 102 -2.13 4.41 8.57
CA LEU A 102 -3.21 3.42 8.66
C LEU A 102 -2.68 1.98 8.60
N ARG A 103 -1.72 1.71 7.73
CA ARG A 103 -1.06 0.41 7.61
C ARG A 103 -0.24 0.06 8.86
N GLU A 104 0.49 1.02 9.40
CA GLU A 104 1.24 0.86 10.67
C GLU A 104 0.32 0.50 11.85
N GLN A 105 -0.92 1.01 11.86
CA GLN A 105 -1.94 0.67 12.85
C GLN A 105 -2.73 -0.59 12.52
N GLY A 106 -2.26 -1.38 11.54
CA GLY A 106 -2.79 -2.70 11.22
C GLY A 106 -3.95 -2.72 10.24
N ALA A 107 -4.35 -1.61 9.64
CA ALA A 107 -5.37 -1.62 8.61
C ALA A 107 -4.82 -2.16 7.27
N ARG A 108 -5.65 -2.89 6.53
CA ARG A 108 -5.41 -3.22 5.14
C ARG A 108 -5.86 -2.04 4.28
N VAL A 109 -4.95 -1.37 3.58
CA VAL A 109 -5.25 -0.15 2.83
C VAL A 109 -4.82 -0.25 1.39
N GLU A 110 -5.73 0.07 0.49
CA GLU A 110 -5.48 0.22 -0.95
C GLU A 110 -5.64 1.68 -1.35
N LEU A 111 -4.63 2.25 -2.03
CA LEU A 111 -4.65 3.63 -2.52
C LEU A 111 -4.88 3.66 -4.02
N LEU A 112 -5.90 4.36 -4.47
CA LEU A 112 -6.15 4.60 -5.88
C LEU A 112 -5.16 5.65 -6.42
N LEU A 113 -4.22 5.23 -7.26
CA LEU A 113 -3.17 6.10 -7.82
C LEU A 113 -3.65 6.92 -9.03
N SER A 114 -4.74 6.51 -9.69
CA SER A 114 -5.24 7.17 -10.89
C SER A 114 -6.43 8.07 -10.61
N LYS A 115 -6.45 9.23 -11.26
CA LYS A 115 -7.61 10.16 -11.18
C LYS A 115 -8.84 9.52 -11.81
N LYS A 116 -9.87 9.26 -11.01
CA LYS A 116 -11.15 8.70 -11.46
C LYS A 116 -12.30 9.58 -10.98
N ASN A 117 -13.42 9.53 -11.70
CA ASN A 117 -14.66 10.11 -11.22
C ASN A 117 -15.32 9.20 -10.16
N TYR A 118 -16.25 9.77 -9.39
CA TYR A 118 -16.87 9.10 -8.24
C TYR A 118 -17.48 7.73 -8.60
N GLY A 119 -18.20 7.60 -9.71
CA GLY A 119 -18.81 6.33 -10.11
C GLY A 119 -17.79 5.23 -10.44
N ARG A 120 -16.62 5.61 -11.00
CA ARG A 120 -15.53 4.66 -11.23
C ARG A 120 -14.79 4.30 -9.94
N ILE A 121 -14.72 5.22 -8.97
CA ILE A 121 -14.17 4.95 -7.65
C ILE A 121 -15.00 3.88 -6.94
N ILE A 122 -16.33 4.02 -6.92
CA ILE A 122 -17.23 3.02 -6.31
C ILE A 122 -17.01 1.64 -6.94
N LYS A 123 -17.08 1.53 -8.28
CA LYS A 123 -16.87 0.26 -8.98
C LYS A 123 -15.49 -0.36 -8.70
N TRP A 124 -14.45 0.47 -8.59
CA TRP A 124 -13.12 -0.01 -8.25
C TRP A 124 -13.07 -0.54 -6.81
N THR A 125 -13.66 0.18 -5.85
CA THR A 125 -13.72 -0.24 -4.44
C THR A 125 -14.48 -1.56 -4.27
N GLU A 126 -15.61 -1.72 -4.95
CA GLU A 126 -16.37 -2.98 -4.99
C GLU A 126 -15.53 -4.11 -5.60
N GLY A 127 -14.83 -3.82 -6.71
CA GLY A 127 -13.99 -4.80 -7.42
C GLY A 127 -12.82 -5.34 -6.60
N ILE A 128 -12.24 -4.55 -5.70
CA ILE A 128 -11.18 -4.99 -4.78
C ILE A 128 -11.72 -5.60 -3.48
N GLY A 129 -13.04 -5.57 -3.26
CA GLY A 129 -13.69 -6.11 -2.06
C GLY A 129 -13.39 -5.33 -0.78
N ALA A 130 -13.08 -4.03 -0.86
CA ALA A 130 -12.88 -3.22 0.33
C ALA A 130 -14.19 -3.00 1.09
N SER A 131 -14.13 -3.06 2.42
CA SER A 131 -15.29 -2.86 3.29
C SER A 131 -15.64 -1.39 3.48
N HIS A 132 -14.65 -0.52 3.37
CA HIS A 132 -14.78 0.92 3.55
C HIS A 132 -14.11 1.69 2.42
N LEU A 133 -14.64 2.88 2.12
CA LEU A 133 -14.08 3.80 1.14
C LEU A 133 -13.90 5.17 1.77
N LEU A 134 -12.66 5.65 1.82
CA LEU A 134 -12.34 7.04 2.16
C LEU A 134 -12.17 7.83 0.86
N VAL A 135 -13.13 8.69 0.55
CA VAL A 135 -13.08 9.61 -0.59
C VAL A 135 -12.57 10.95 -0.14
N VAL A 136 -11.59 11.49 -0.89
CA VAL A 136 -11.03 12.83 -0.62
C VAL A 136 -11.09 13.65 -1.89
N LYS A 137 -11.79 14.77 -1.86
CA LYS A 137 -11.83 15.74 -2.95
C LYS A 137 -10.77 16.83 -2.74
N PRO A 138 -10.49 17.69 -3.74
CA PRO A 138 -9.53 18.78 -3.58
C PRO A 138 -9.86 19.70 -2.40
N GLU A 139 -11.12 20.10 -2.27
CA GLU A 139 -11.59 20.94 -1.16
C GLU A 139 -11.50 20.27 0.21
N ASP A 140 -11.72 18.94 0.26
CA ASP A 140 -11.61 18.15 1.49
C ASP A 140 -10.14 18.05 1.92
N LEU A 141 -9.23 17.89 0.96
CA LEU A 141 -7.80 17.81 1.21
C LEU A 141 -7.25 19.10 1.81
N GLU A 142 -7.69 20.26 1.29
CA GLU A 142 -7.30 21.58 1.82
C GLU A 142 -7.76 21.77 3.27
N ASN A 143 -8.90 21.19 3.63
CA ASN A 143 -9.48 21.27 4.97
C ASN A 143 -9.02 20.11 5.89
N GLY A 144 -8.17 19.20 5.44
CA GLY A 144 -7.73 18.05 6.20
C GLY A 144 -8.84 17.03 6.48
N MET A 145 -9.88 16.99 5.65
CA MET A 145 -11.06 16.15 5.83
C MET A 145 -11.21 15.13 4.69
N GLY A 146 -12.03 14.10 4.93
CA GLY A 146 -12.43 13.14 3.93
C GLY A 146 -13.77 12.51 4.28
N ARG A 147 -14.41 11.85 3.32
CA ARG A 147 -15.67 11.16 3.54
C ARG A 147 -15.46 9.66 3.58
N LEU A 148 -15.69 9.05 4.73
CA LEU A 148 -15.69 7.62 4.94
C LEU A 148 -17.07 7.04 4.64
N ILE A 149 -17.12 5.94 3.90
CA ILE A 149 -18.33 5.22 3.50
C ILE A 149 -18.15 3.75 3.87
N ASN A 150 -19.08 3.21 4.64
CA ASN A 150 -19.16 1.79 4.94
C ASN A 150 -20.03 1.09 3.88
N PHE A 151 -19.46 0.14 3.14
CA PHE A 151 -20.19 -0.58 2.07
C PHE A 151 -21.17 -1.63 2.59
N LYS A 152 -21.02 -2.07 3.86
CA LYS A 152 -21.96 -3.05 4.45
C LYS A 152 -23.23 -2.39 4.95
N THR A 153 -23.12 -1.23 5.61
CA THR A 153 -24.25 -0.52 6.24
C THR A 153 -24.77 0.61 5.37
N GLY A 154 -23.96 1.14 4.45
CA GLY A 154 -24.26 2.33 3.67
C GLY A 154 -24.03 3.65 4.42
N ASP A 155 -23.56 3.58 5.67
CA ASP A 155 -23.29 4.76 6.49
C ASP A 155 -22.16 5.63 5.91
N ARG A 156 -22.28 6.93 6.16
CA ARG A 156 -21.31 7.94 5.69
C ARG A 156 -20.98 8.88 6.82
N ALA A 157 -19.68 9.13 7.02
CA ALA A 157 -19.17 10.07 8.00
C ALA A 157 -18.08 10.95 7.38
N ASP A 158 -18.05 12.21 7.76
CA ASP A 158 -16.92 13.08 7.47
C ASP A 158 -15.89 12.91 8.58
N VAL A 159 -14.65 12.64 8.23
CA VAL A 159 -13.55 12.30 9.14
C VAL A 159 -12.34 13.18 8.86
N GLU A 160 -11.56 13.46 9.89
CA GLU A 160 -10.25 14.09 9.69
C GLU A 160 -9.29 13.12 8.99
N LEU A 161 -8.38 13.62 8.16
CA LEU A 161 -7.37 12.83 7.47
C LEU A 161 -6.22 12.44 8.42
N SER A 162 -6.58 11.81 9.55
CA SER A 162 -5.68 11.19 10.51
C SER A 162 -6.02 9.72 10.68
N ALA A 163 -5.01 8.87 10.90
CA ALA A 163 -5.23 7.44 11.05
C ALA A 163 -6.17 7.12 12.23
N SER A 164 -6.02 7.82 13.36
CA SER A 164 -6.89 7.66 14.53
C SER A 164 -8.34 8.02 14.24
N SER A 165 -8.61 9.14 13.55
CA SER A 165 -9.97 9.55 13.22
C SER A 165 -10.64 8.56 12.26
N VAL A 166 -9.92 8.10 11.24
CA VAL A 166 -10.43 7.11 10.27
C VAL A 166 -10.73 5.79 10.97
N LEU A 167 -9.81 5.26 11.78
CA LEU A 167 -9.99 3.96 12.45
C LEU A 167 -11.09 3.98 13.52
N ASN A 168 -11.26 5.09 14.22
CA ASN A 168 -12.35 5.25 15.20
C ASN A 168 -13.75 5.34 14.57
N ALA A 169 -13.81 5.62 13.26
CA ALA A 169 -15.06 5.74 12.51
C ALA A 169 -15.44 4.48 11.71
N LEU A 170 -14.65 3.38 11.82
CA LEU A 170 -14.94 2.09 11.18
C LEU A 170 -15.96 1.29 11.98
#